data_8396fc00d1bc8734779b0678001baf87
#
_entry.id   8396fc00d1bc8734779b0678001baf87
#
_cell.length_a   1.000
_cell.length_b   1.000
_cell.length_c   1.000
_cell.angle_alpha   90.00
_cell.angle_beta   90.00
_cell.angle_gamma   90.00
#
_symmetry.space_group_name_H-M   'P 1'
#
loop_
_entity.id
_entity.type
_entity.pdbx_description
1 polymer ?
#
loop_
_entity_poly.entity_id
_entity_poly.type
_entity_poly.pdbx_seq_one_letter_code
_entity_poly.pdbx_strand_id
1 'polypeptide(L)'
;MLPLPMESMASLSMGEGGLDTQMSRSVFDARLQASLNAFSPIQGVNNHMGSKLTADRERMDWLMAQLAARQLFFVDSRTTKDTQAAFAAQALNVDSVSRDVFLDNERSTAGLEQEFKRALALARKQGSAVLIGHPYPESLSFLERRLPELEEREGVRLVSVQALLTRPH
;
A
#
# COMPACT_ATOMS: atom_id res chain seq x y z
N MET A 1 5.37 -6.50 -5.65
CA MET A 1 4.25 -6.28 -4.73
C MET A 1 2.96 -6.37 -5.53
N LEU A 2 1.92 -7.00 -4.99
CA LEU A 2 0.62 -7.19 -5.62
C LEU A 2 -0.36 -6.11 -5.13
N PRO A 3 -0.89 -5.23 -5.99
CA PRO A 3 -2.03 -4.39 -5.66
C PRO A 3 -3.30 -5.25 -5.64
N LEU A 4 -3.89 -5.44 -4.47
CA LEU A 4 -5.05 -6.30 -4.27
C LEU A 4 -6.32 -5.44 -4.22
N PRO A 5 -7.25 -5.58 -5.17
CA PRO A 5 -8.49 -4.81 -5.18
C PRO A 5 -9.37 -5.17 -3.97
N MET A 6 -9.88 -4.16 -3.28
CA MET A 6 -10.68 -4.32 -2.08
C MET A 6 -11.88 -3.38 -2.09
N GLU A 7 -12.98 -3.82 -1.48
CA GLU A 7 -14.23 -3.05 -1.41
C GLU A 7 -14.04 -1.67 -0.79
N SER A 8 -14.54 -0.65 -1.49
CA SER A 8 -14.54 0.72 -1.00
C SER A 8 -15.94 1.13 -0.51
N MET A 9 -15.99 2.17 0.33
CA MET A 9 -17.25 2.79 0.76
C MET A 9 -17.98 3.49 -0.40
N ALA A 10 -17.26 4.00 -1.37
CA ALA A 10 -17.82 4.44 -2.63
C ALA A 10 -18.07 3.20 -3.49
N SER A 11 -19.29 2.94 -3.92
CA SER A 11 -19.70 1.76 -4.71
C SER A 11 -18.99 1.70 -6.08
N LEU A 12 -17.67 1.61 -6.07
CA LEU A 12 -16.81 1.49 -7.25
C LEU A 12 -16.60 0.02 -7.58
N SER A 13 -16.55 -0.30 -8.87
CA SER A 13 -16.19 -1.64 -9.32
C SER A 13 -14.74 -1.95 -8.95
N MET A 14 -14.52 -3.06 -8.28
CA MET A 14 -13.18 -3.54 -7.90
C MET A 14 -12.45 -4.25 -9.04
N GLY A 15 -13.16 -4.62 -10.10
CA GLY A 15 -12.64 -5.51 -11.13
C GLY A 15 -12.54 -6.98 -10.68
N GLU A 16 -11.88 -7.78 -11.51
CA GLU A 16 -11.68 -9.21 -11.20
C GLU A 16 -10.75 -9.39 -10.00
N GLY A 17 -11.01 -10.41 -9.18
CA GLY A 17 -10.19 -10.74 -8.02
C GLY A 17 -10.42 -9.86 -6.79
N GLY A 18 -11.32 -8.87 -6.86
CA GLY A 18 -11.63 -7.99 -5.73
C GLY A 18 -12.20 -8.73 -4.52
N LEU A 19 -11.81 -8.30 -3.33
CA LEU A 19 -12.29 -8.82 -2.04
C LEU A 19 -13.33 -7.89 -1.45
N ASP A 20 -14.44 -8.44 -0.93
CA ASP A 20 -15.50 -7.68 -0.30
C ASP A 20 -15.93 -8.23 1.08
N THR A 21 -16.67 -7.41 1.82
CA THR A 21 -17.11 -7.73 3.17
C THR A 21 -18.29 -8.72 3.24
N GLN A 22 -18.92 -9.06 2.11
CA GLN A 22 -20.03 -10.00 2.04
C GLN A 22 -19.57 -11.45 1.78
N MET A 23 -18.31 -11.64 1.43
CA MET A 23 -17.76 -12.96 1.20
C MET A 23 -17.75 -13.79 2.48
N SER A 24 -18.15 -15.06 2.36
CA SER A 24 -17.85 -16.06 3.37
C SER A 24 -16.34 -16.26 3.45
N ARG A 25 -15.84 -16.78 4.58
CA ARG A 25 -14.41 -17.09 4.76
C ARG A 25 -13.85 -17.95 3.63
N SER A 26 -14.56 -19.00 3.24
CA SER A 26 -14.09 -19.92 2.19
C SER A 26 -13.98 -19.23 0.81
N VAL A 27 -14.94 -18.36 0.46
CA VAL A 27 -14.91 -17.61 -0.80
C VAL A 27 -13.78 -16.57 -0.76
N PHE A 28 -13.62 -15.87 0.35
CA PHE A 28 -12.55 -14.90 0.55
C PHE A 28 -11.17 -15.54 0.38
N ASP A 29 -10.93 -16.65 1.10
CA ASP A 29 -9.66 -17.37 1.06
C ASP A 29 -9.36 -17.91 -0.36
N ALA A 30 -10.36 -18.48 -1.04
CA ALA A 30 -10.18 -18.99 -2.40
C ALA A 30 -9.81 -17.88 -3.39
N ARG A 31 -10.50 -16.74 -3.31
CA ARG A 31 -10.23 -15.59 -4.18
C ARG A 31 -8.87 -14.96 -3.89
N LEU A 32 -8.52 -14.80 -2.63
CA LEU A 32 -7.21 -14.30 -2.22
C LEU A 32 -6.09 -15.21 -2.71
N GLN A 33 -6.23 -16.54 -2.54
CA GLN A 33 -5.25 -17.50 -3.03
C GLN A 33 -5.08 -17.44 -4.54
N ALA A 34 -6.18 -17.34 -5.30
CA ALA A 34 -6.12 -17.18 -6.74
C ALA A 34 -5.31 -15.93 -7.14
N SER A 35 -5.58 -14.79 -6.48
CA SER A 35 -4.84 -13.53 -6.74
C SER A 35 -3.36 -13.64 -6.39
N LEU A 36 -3.02 -14.23 -5.23
CA LEU A 36 -1.64 -14.43 -4.80
C LEU A 36 -0.85 -15.39 -5.70
N ASN A 37 -1.52 -16.35 -6.33
CA ASN A 37 -0.91 -17.33 -7.23
C ASN A 37 -0.81 -16.81 -8.68
N ALA A 38 -1.59 -15.81 -9.07
CA ALA A 38 -1.58 -15.26 -10.43
C ALA A 38 -0.26 -14.56 -10.78
N PHE A 39 0.48 -14.09 -9.77
CA PHE A 39 1.76 -13.40 -9.93
C PHE A 39 2.82 -14.03 -9.04
N SER A 40 3.96 -14.40 -9.63
CA SER A 40 5.08 -14.98 -8.89
C SER A 40 6.40 -14.54 -9.52
N PRO A 41 7.42 -14.21 -8.71
CA PRO A 41 7.42 -14.10 -7.26
C PRO A 41 6.85 -12.75 -6.77
N ILE A 42 6.07 -12.76 -5.68
CA ILE A 42 5.67 -11.56 -4.95
C ILE A 42 6.31 -11.57 -3.56
N GLN A 43 6.61 -10.39 -3.03
CA GLN A 43 7.18 -10.22 -1.69
C GLN A 43 6.18 -9.60 -0.72
N GLY A 44 5.14 -8.97 -1.23
CA GLY A 44 4.12 -8.32 -0.41
C GLY A 44 2.91 -7.89 -1.21
N VAL A 45 1.94 -7.36 -0.49
CA VAL A 45 0.62 -6.95 -0.99
C VAL A 45 0.31 -5.54 -0.51
N ASN A 46 -0.41 -4.75 -1.29
CA ASN A 46 -1.05 -3.52 -0.81
C ASN A 46 -2.53 -3.52 -1.18
N ASN A 47 -3.35 -2.83 -0.40
CA ASN A 47 -4.74 -2.61 -0.78
C ASN A 47 -4.84 -1.56 -1.89
N HIS A 48 -5.51 -1.94 -2.98
CA HIS A 48 -6.01 -1.01 -3.98
C HIS A 48 -7.47 -0.69 -3.66
N MET A 49 -7.80 0.61 -3.49
CA MET A 49 -9.05 1.05 -2.85
C MET A 49 -9.17 0.49 -1.40
N GLY A 50 -10.30 -0.09 -1.03
CA GLY A 50 -10.46 -0.86 0.20
C GLY A 50 -10.88 -0.07 1.42
N SER A 51 -11.44 1.15 1.26
CA SER A 51 -11.86 1.95 2.42
C SER A 51 -12.92 1.28 3.30
N LYS A 52 -13.71 0.34 2.76
CA LYS A 52 -14.68 -0.45 3.52
C LYS A 52 -14.05 -1.72 4.07
N LEU A 53 -13.35 -2.50 3.23
CA LEU A 53 -12.80 -3.79 3.65
C LEU A 53 -11.68 -3.61 4.68
N THR A 54 -10.78 -2.63 4.52
CA THR A 54 -9.70 -2.40 5.48
C THR A 54 -10.19 -1.91 6.85
N ALA A 55 -11.39 -1.36 6.95
CA ALA A 55 -12.05 -1.02 8.22
C ALA A 55 -12.68 -2.24 8.91
N ASP A 56 -12.83 -3.36 8.23
CA ASP A 56 -13.37 -4.61 8.78
C ASP A 56 -12.24 -5.45 9.38
N ARG A 57 -12.20 -5.50 10.70
CA ARG A 57 -11.16 -6.21 11.45
C ARG A 57 -11.12 -7.70 11.13
N GLU A 58 -12.26 -8.35 11.04
CA GLU A 58 -12.33 -9.79 10.78
C GLU A 58 -11.75 -10.14 9.41
N ARG A 59 -12.10 -9.37 8.37
CA ARG A 59 -11.57 -9.57 7.01
C ARG A 59 -10.09 -9.26 6.93
N MET A 60 -9.62 -8.26 7.68
CA MET A 60 -8.19 -7.98 7.77
C MET A 60 -7.43 -9.09 8.49
N ASP A 61 -7.99 -9.69 9.56
CA ASP A 61 -7.38 -10.85 10.20
C ASP A 61 -7.31 -12.07 9.23
N TRP A 62 -8.34 -12.27 8.39
CA TRP A 62 -8.30 -13.32 7.37
C TRP A 62 -7.19 -13.10 6.34
N LEU A 63 -7.07 -11.86 5.86
CA LEU A 63 -6.01 -11.48 4.93
C LEU A 63 -4.63 -11.71 5.54
N MET A 64 -4.40 -11.17 6.73
CA MET A 64 -3.09 -11.24 7.39
C MET A 64 -2.68 -12.68 7.71
N ALA A 65 -3.63 -13.56 8.05
CA ALA A 65 -3.34 -14.99 8.24
C ALA A 65 -2.77 -15.65 6.98
N GLN A 66 -3.31 -15.32 5.79
CA GLN A 66 -2.80 -15.83 4.51
C GLN A 66 -1.43 -15.23 4.16
N LEU A 67 -1.20 -13.95 4.47
CA LEU A 67 0.08 -13.30 4.24
C LEU A 67 1.16 -13.84 5.16
N ALA A 68 0.86 -14.05 6.44
CA ALA A 68 1.77 -14.67 7.40
C ALA A 68 2.22 -16.07 6.96
N ALA A 69 1.28 -16.91 6.53
CA ALA A 69 1.57 -18.27 6.04
C ALA A 69 2.51 -18.28 4.82
N ARG A 70 2.58 -17.18 4.05
CA ARG A 70 3.42 -17.02 2.86
C ARG A 70 4.63 -16.11 3.07
N GLN A 71 4.82 -15.62 4.28
CA GLN A 71 5.89 -14.65 4.63
C GLN A 71 5.87 -13.40 3.74
N LEU A 72 4.66 -12.90 3.43
CA LEU A 72 4.44 -11.69 2.64
C LEU A 72 4.21 -10.50 3.55
N PHE A 73 4.78 -9.34 3.22
CA PHE A 73 4.50 -8.09 3.91
C PHE A 73 3.23 -7.41 3.39
N PHE A 74 2.69 -6.48 4.18
CA PHE A 74 1.55 -5.67 3.79
C PHE A 74 1.88 -4.17 3.78
N VAL A 75 1.41 -3.46 2.75
CA VAL A 75 1.44 -2.00 2.67
C VAL A 75 0.01 -1.48 2.77
N ASP A 76 -0.31 -0.82 3.87
CA ASP A 76 -1.61 -0.16 4.03
C ASP A 76 -1.62 1.16 3.24
N SER A 77 -2.38 1.20 2.17
CA SER A 77 -2.58 2.43 1.37
C SER A 77 -3.41 3.50 2.10
N ARG A 78 -3.95 3.18 3.29
CA ARG A 78 -4.72 4.10 4.16
C ARG A 78 -5.77 4.90 3.40
N THR A 79 -6.64 4.20 2.68
CA THR A 79 -7.77 4.78 1.95
C THR A 79 -8.92 5.18 2.88
N THR A 80 -8.83 4.82 4.15
CA THR A 80 -9.68 5.29 5.25
C THR A 80 -8.82 5.53 6.50
N LYS A 81 -9.27 6.45 7.38
CA LYS A 81 -8.67 6.64 8.70
C LYS A 81 -8.97 5.48 9.66
N ASP A 82 -10.05 4.74 9.40
CA ASP A 82 -10.57 3.68 10.26
C ASP A 82 -9.97 2.30 9.93
N THR A 83 -8.90 2.26 9.14
CA THR A 83 -8.22 1.02 8.76
C THR A 83 -7.77 0.20 9.98
N GLN A 84 -8.00 -1.11 9.93
CA GLN A 84 -7.59 -2.10 10.92
C GLN A 84 -6.31 -2.85 10.50
N ALA A 85 -5.73 -2.49 9.34
CA ALA A 85 -4.63 -3.23 8.73
C ALA A 85 -3.42 -3.36 9.64
N ALA A 86 -2.96 -2.26 10.26
CA ALA A 86 -1.79 -2.29 11.14
C ALA A 86 -2.04 -3.15 12.39
N PHE A 87 -3.25 -3.07 12.97
CA PHE A 87 -3.61 -3.89 14.15
C PHE A 87 -3.70 -5.38 13.81
N ALA A 88 -4.26 -5.72 12.66
CA ALA A 88 -4.34 -7.10 12.20
C ALA A 88 -2.95 -7.66 11.85
N ALA A 89 -2.11 -6.87 11.18
CA ALA A 89 -0.73 -7.24 10.86
C ALA A 89 0.09 -7.51 12.13
N GLN A 90 0.02 -6.60 13.11
CA GLN A 90 0.70 -6.78 14.38
C GLN A 90 0.24 -8.04 15.13
N ALA A 91 -1.07 -8.28 15.18
CA ALA A 91 -1.64 -9.44 15.88
C ALA A 91 -1.19 -10.79 15.27
N LEU A 92 -0.88 -10.83 13.97
CA LEU A 92 -0.51 -12.03 13.23
C LEU A 92 0.97 -12.05 12.80
N ASN A 93 1.79 -11.13 13.34
CA ASN A 93 3.22 -11.01 13.04
C ASN A 93 3.50 -10.87 11.52
N VAL A 94 2.70 -10.07 10.83
CA VAL A 94 2.93 -9.69 9.44
C VAL A 94 3.68 -8.36 9.43
N ASP A 95 4.83 -8.32 8.78
CA ASP A 95 5.55 -7.09 8.54
C ASP A 95 4.68 -6.11 7.74
N SER A 96 4.55 -4.87 8.22
CA SER A 96 3.71 -3.89 7.53
C SER A 96 4.22 -2.47 7.66
N VAL A 97 3.90 -1.67 6.64
CA VAL A 97 4.06 -0.22 6.66
C VAL A 97 2.78 0.44 6.17
N SER A 98 2.56 1.68 6.56
CA SER A 98 1.44 2.49 6.11
C SER A 98 1.90 3.60 5.20
N ARG A 99 1.05 3.99 4.25
CA ARG A 99 1.27 5.17 3.41
C ARG A 99 1.26 6.45 4.26
N ASP A 100 2.23 7.31 4.00
CA ASP A 100 2.29 8.67 4.53
C ASP A 100 1.63 9.68 3.57
N VAL A 101 1.90 9.56 2.26
CA VAL A 101 1.48 10.55 1.26
C VAL A 101 0.95 9.86 0.00
N PHE A 102 -0.14 10.38 -0.59
CA PHE A 102 -0.51 10.11 -1.98
C PHE A 102 0.11 11.18 -2.88
N LEU A 103 0.83 10.76 -3.92
CA LEU A 103 1.48 11.65 -4.87
C LEU A 103 0.48 12.37 -5.78
N ASP A 104 -0.53 11.68 -6.25
CA ASP A 104 -1.31 12.02 -7.44
C ASP A 104 -2.82 12.16 -7.18
N ASN A 105 -3.21 12.61 -5.99
CA ASN A 105 -4.57 13.09 -5.75
C ASN A 105 -4.91 14.28 -6.66
N GLU A 106 -3.92 15.14 -6.91
CA GLU A 106 -3.95 16.20 -7.91
C GLU A 106 -2.79 15.98 -8.88
N ARG A 107 -3.11 15.77 -10.17
CA ARG A 107 -2.13 15.40 -11.20
C ARG A 107 -1.45 16.57 -11.89
N SER A 108 -1.76 17.82 -11.50
CA SER A 108 -1.00 18.97 -11.98
C SER A 108 0.45 18.91 -11.50
N THR A 109 1.38 19.48 -12.27
CA THR A 109 2.79 19.55 -11.86
C THR A 109 2.96 20.19 -10.49
N ALA A 110 2.14 21.19 -10.16
CA ALA A 110 2.17 21.85 -8.86
C ALA A 110 1.69 20.94 -7.74
N GLY A 111 0.60 20.18 -7.95
CA GLY A 111 0.08 19.21 -6.99
C GLY A 111 1.07 18.08 -6.71
N LEU A 112 1.64 17.48 -7.77
CA LEU A 112 2.66 16.44 -7.65
C LEU A 112 3.89 16.95 -6.88
N GLU A 113 4.36 18.15 -7.19
CA GLU A 113 5.50 18.77 -6.50
C GLU A 113 5.21 19.06 -5.03
N GLN A 114 4.02 19.51 -4.70
CA GLN A 114 3.58 19.75 -3.33
C GLN A 114 3.60 18.46 -2.49
N GLU A 115 2.97 17.39 -2.99
CA GLU A 115 2.91 16.12 -2.26
C GLU A 115 4.28 15.44 -2.18
N PHE A 116 5.11 15.57 -3.21
CA PHE A 116 6.48 15.07 -3.18
C PHE A 116 7.31 15.79 -2.10
N LYS A 117 7.26 17.12 -2.02
CA LYS A 117 7.92 17.90 -0.95
C LYS A 117 7.41 17.52 0.43
N ARG A 118 6.12 17.23 0.57
CA ARG A 118 5.55 16.74 1.82
C ARG A 118 6.14 15.40 2.24
N ALA A 119 6.28 14.46 1.30
CA ALA A 119 6.92 13.18 1.56
C ALA A 119 8.40 13.34 1.98
N LEU A 120 9.14 14.23 1.31
CA LEU A 120 10.53 14.53 1.68
C LEU A 120 10.64 15.13 3.08
N ALA A 121 9.75 16.05 3.44
CA ALA A 121 9.72 16.65 4.76
C ALA A 121 9.44 15.61 5.85
N LEU A 122 8.52 14.68 5.60
CA LEU A 122 8.23 13.56 6.50
C LEU A 122 9.43 12.62 6.62
N ALA A 123 10.05 12.25 5.49
CA ALA A 123 11.24 11.39 5.51
C ALA A 123 12.38 11.98 6.33
N ARG A 124 12.62 13.30 6.23
CA ARG A 124 13.63 13.99 7.03
C ARG A 124 13.28 14.05 8.51
N LYS A 125 11.98 14.22 8.83
CA LYS A 125 11.50 14.37 10.22
C LYS A 125 11.48 13.05 10.98
N GLN A 126 11.04 11.96 10.35
CA GLN A 126 10.79 10.67 11.00
C GLN A 126 11.71 9.53 10.52
N GLY A 127 12.67 9.84 9.63
CA GLY A 127 13.66 8.89 9.13
C GLY A 127 13.25 8.12 7.88
N SER A 128 11.98 8.10 7.52
CA SER A 128 11.45 7.49 6.29
C SER A 128 10.08 8.04 5.94
N ALA A 129 9.62 7.83 4.69
CA ALA A 129 8.24 8.08 4.29
C ALA A 129 7.84 7.11 3.17
N VAL A 130 6.58 6.68 3.20
CA VAL A 130 5.96 5.87 2.15
C VAL A 130 5.07 6.75 1.29
N LEU A 131 5.50 6.96 0.05
CA LEU A 131 4.78 7.70 -0.98
C LEU A 131 4.13 6.69 -1.94
N ILE A 132 2.82 6.80 -2.15
CA ILE A 132 2.09 5.98 -3.13
C ILE A 132 1.59 6.87 -4.26
N GLY A 133 1.72 6.40 -5.48
CA GLY A 133 1.16 7.01 -6.69
C GLY A 133 0.67 5.94 -7.65
N HIS A 134 -0.03 6.37 -8.69
CA HIS A 134 -0.56 5.53 -9.74
C HIS A 134 0.27 5.72 -11.03
N PRO A 135 0.24 4.76 -11.97
CA PRO A 135 1.01 4.85 -13.20
C PRO A 135 0.37 5.80 -14.23
N TYR A 136 -0.04 6.97 -13.78
CA TYR A 136 -0.48 8.03 -14.69
C TYR A 136 0.72 8.61 -15.44
N PRO A 137 0.57 9.01 -16.71
CA PRO A 137 1.67 9.62 -17.48
C PRO A 137 2.31 10.80 -16.76
N GLU A 138 1.51 11.63 -16.10
CA GLU A 138 1.98 12.80 -15.34
C GLU A 138 2.83 12.40 -14.14
N SER A 139 2.37 11.40 -13.37
CA SER A 139 3.09 10.87 -12.21
C SER A 139 4.41 10.23 -12.61
N LEU A 140 4.41 9.40 -13.67
CA LEU A 140 5.61 8.76 -14.19
C LEU A 140 6.63 9.78 -14.68
N SER A 141 6.22 10.72 -15.53
CA SER A 141 7.11 11.78 -16.05
C SER A 141 7.64 12.68 -14.94
N PHE A 142 6.86 12.93 -13.89
CA PHE A 142 7.32 13.67 -12.72
C PHE A 142 8.40 12.90 -11.97
N LEU A 143 8.18 11.62 -11.66
CA LEU A 143 9.12 10.79 -10.93
C LEU A 143 10.43 10.55 -11.72
N GLU A 144 10.34 10.33 -13.03
CA GLU A 144 11.52 10.18 -13.91
C GLU A 144 12.46 11.40 -13.81
N ARG A 145 11.92 12.61 -13.66
CA ARG A 145 12.73 13.81 -13.50
C ARG A 145 13.26 14.02 -12.08
N ARG A 146 12.50 13.59 -11.05
CA ARG A 146 12.81 13.92 -9.65
C ARG A 146 13.67 12.87 -8.95
N LEU A 147 13.50 11.58 -9.28
CA LEU A 147 14.18 10.49 -8.57
C LEU A 147 15.69 10.40 -8.84
N PRO A 148 16.23 10.65 -10.05
CA PRO A 148 17.66 10.51 -10.29
C PRO A 148 18.54 11.42 -9.43
N GLU A 149 18.03 12.58 -9.06
CA GLU A 149 18.77 13.61 -8.31
C GLU A 149 18.35 13.67 -6.82
N LEU A 150 17.50 12.70 -6.37
CA LEU A 150 16.87 12.73 -5.06
C LEU A 150 17.88 12.75 -3.91
N GLU A 151 18.89 11.89 -3.95
CA GLU A 151 19.90 11.78 -2.89
C GLU A 151 20.82 13.01 -2.87
N GLU A 152 21.29 13.44 -4.01
CA GLU A 152 22.20 14.59 -4.15
C GLU A 152 21.54 15.91 -3.77
N ARG A 153 20.31 16.17 -4.26
CA ARG A 153 19.62 17.44 -4.06
C ARG A 153 18.84 17.51 -2.76
N GLU A 154 18.29 16.39 -2.34
CA GLU A 154 17.34 16.38 -1.22
C GLU A 154 17.89 15.68 0.03
N GLY A 155 19.03 14.99 -0.07
CA GLY A 155 19.60 14.22 1.02
C GLY A 155 18.71 13.04 1.46
N VAL A 156 17.81 12.57 0.58
CA VAL A 156 16.87 11.47 0.83
C VAL A 156 17.12 10.38 -0.19
N ARG A 157 17.26 9.16 0.27
CA ARG A 157 17.51 8.00 -0.59
C ARG A 157 16.25 7.20 -0.85
N LEU A 158 16.03 6.82 -2.11
CA LEU A 158 15.01 5.86 -2.49
C LEU A 158 15.43 4.45 -2.03
N VAL A 159 14.55 3.75 -1.34
CA VAL A 159 14.79 2.39 -0.86
C VAL A 159 13.60 1.48 -1.18
N SER A 160 13.83 0.17 -1.19
CA SER A 160 12.73 -0.78 -1.28
C SER A 160 11.85 -0.74 -0.03
N VAL A 161 10.57 -1.08 -0.15
CA VAL A 161 9.67 -1.23 1.01
C VAL A 161 10.26 -2.22 2.01
N GLN A 162 10.83 -3.32 1.55
CA GLN A 162 11.44 -4.33 2.41
C GLN A 162 12.56 -3.75 3.29
N ALA A 163 13.34 -2.79 2.79
CA ALA A 163 14.37 -2.13 3.59
C ALA A 163 13.80 -1.26 4.73
N LEU A 164 12.55 -0.84 4.65
CA LEU A 164 11.85 -0.15 5.74
C LEU A 164 11.37 -1.13 6.81
N LEU A 165 10.97 -2.34 6.44
CA LEU A 165 10.46 -3.37 7.33
C LEU A 165 11.55 -4.00 8.21
N THR A 166 12.79 -4.04 7.73
CA THR A 166 13.93 -4.64 8.44
C THR A 166 14.66 -3.67 9.37
N ARG A 167 14.26 -2.40 9.47
CA ARG A 167 14.83 -1.46 10.43
C ARG A 167 14.28 -1.76 11.82
N PRO A 168 15.13 -1.92 12.85
CA PRO A 168 14.67 -1.93 14.23
C PRO A 168 14.00 -0.59 14.53
N HIS A 169 12.80 -0.64 15.07
CA HIS A 169 12.03 0.52 15.52
C HIS A 169 12.62 1.08 16.81
#